data_5a905a1a337f3fd39f1b6729df214c5d
#
_entry.id   5a905a1a337f3fd39f1b6729df214c5d
#
_cell.length_a   1.000
_cell.length_b   1.000
_cell.length_c   1.000
_cell.angle_alpha   90.00
_cell.angle_beta   90.00
_cell.angle_gamma   90.00
#
_symmetry.space_group_name_H-M   'P 1'
#
loop_
_entity.id
_entity.type
_entity.pdbx_description
1 polymer ?
#
loop_
_entity_poly.entity_id
_entity_poly.type
_entity_poly.pdbx_seq_one_letter_code
_entity_poly.pdbx_strand_id
1 'polypeptide(L)'
;MTASPRNKTLTLTKEETQRFFSRCVSLSYAQNGENLIGKTINADLFEVAKYLPQKCVDLLIVVPTYNLTKNFDDEVFRETTGDVYRDFTEKWLKACLSTLKEDASVYVCCD
;
A
#
# COMPACT_ATOMS: atom_id res chain seq x y z
N MET A 1 -18.66 8.40 -15.12
CA MET A 1 -17.56 8.41 -16.12
C MET A 1 -17.54 7.09 -16.85
N THR A 2 -17.46 7.12 -18.17
CA THR A 2 -17.27 5.90 -18.95
C THR A 2 -15.80 5.53 -18.92
N ALA A 3 -15.48 4.32 -18.47
CA ALA A 3 -14.10 3.82 -18.48
C ALA A 3 -13.53 3.84 -19.90
N SER A 4 -12.24 4.16 -20.03
CA SER A 4 -11.53 4.09 -21.30
C SER A 4 -11.68 2.68 -21.91
N PRO A 5 -11.88 2.53 -23.25
CA PRO A 5 -11.99 1.23 -23.90
C PRO A 5 -10.79 0.30 -23.66
N ARG A 6 -9.64 0.86 -23.29
CA ARG A 6 -8.42 0.12 -22.95
C ARG A 6 -8.31 -0.22 -21.46
N ASN A 7 -9.09 0.44 -20.62
CA ASN A 7 -9.08 0.19 -19.18
C ASN A 7 -10.14 -0.85 -18.85
N LYS A 8 -9.71 -2.07 -18.56
CA LYS A 8 -10.56 -3.18 -18.10
C LYS A 8 -10.63 -3.26 -16.57
N THR A 9 -10.37 -2.16 -15.88
CA THR A 9 -10.48 -2.10 -14.42
C THR A 9 -11.90 -2.43 -13.99
N LEU A 10 -12.03 -3.27 -12.98
CA LEU A 10 -13.32 -3.59 -12.38
C LEU A 10 -13.91 -2.33 -11.76
N THR A 11 -15.17 -2.08 -12.08
CA THR A 11 -15.94 -0.99 -11.46
C THR A 11 -16.89 -1.60 -10.44
N LEU A 12 -16.81 -1.13 -9.20
CA LEU A 12 -17.68 -1.59 -8.12
C LEU A 12 -18.91 -0.71 -8.00
N THR A 13 -20.05 -1.31 -7.68
CA THR A 13 -21.24 -0.59 -7.23
C THR A 13 -21.02 -0.05 -5.81
N LYS A 14 -21.88 0.86 -5.36
CA LYS A 14 -21.80 1.37 -3.98
C LYS A 14 -21.97 0.25 -2.95
N GLU A 15 -22.88 -0.67 -3.19
CA GLU A 15 -23.15 -1.82 -2.33
C GLU A 15 -21.94 -2.78 -2.28
N GLU A 16 -21.30 -3.04 -3.41
CA GLU A 16 -20.08 -3.85 -3.48
C GLU A 16 -18.93 -3.18 -2.76
N THR A 17 -18.75 -1.88 -2.96
CA THR A 17 -17.74 -1.09 -2.25
C THR A 17 -17.92 -1.20 -0.74
N GLN A 18 -19.12 -0.96 -0.23
CA GLN A 18 -19.42 -1.07 1.19
C GLN A 18 -19.19 -2.49 1.72
N ARG A 19 -19.61 -3.52 0.96
CA ARG A 19 -19.40 -4.93 1.31
C ARG A 19 -17.93 -5.29 1.41
N PHE A 20 -17.09 -4.82 0.48
CA PHE A 20 -15.65 -5.12 0.50
C PHE A 20 -14.91 -4.30 1.55
N PHE A 21 -15.27 -3.04 1.73
CA PHE A 21 -14.70 -2.21 2.80
C PHE A 21 -14.93 -2.81 4.18
N SER A 22 -16.11 -3.38 4.43
CA SER A 22 -16.43 -4.03 5.72
C SER A 22 -15.55 -5.25 6.04
N ARG A 23 -14.84 -5.80 5.03
CA ARG A 23 -13.90 -6.92 5.19
C ARG A 23 -12.46 -6.47 5.46
N CYS A 24 -12.17 -5.19 5.27
CA CYS A 24 -10.85 -4.64 5.56
C CYS A 24 -10.67 -4.47 7.06
N VAL A 25 -9.42 -4.67 7.51
CA VAL A 25 -9.04 -4.47 8.91
C VAL A 25 -8.58 -3.04 9.10
N SER A 26 -9.03 -2.39 10.18
CA SER A 26 -8.49 -1.12 10.63
C SER A 26 -7.46 -1.36 11.73
N LEU A 27 -6.32 -0.67 11.64
CA LEU A 27 -5.25 -0.75 12.64
C LEU A 27 -5.24 0.52 13.48
N SER A 28 -5.57 0.41 14.75
CA SER A 28 -5.55 1.51 15.73
C SER A 28 -4.63 1.22 16.93
N TYR A 29 -4.10 0.01 17.02
CA TYR A 29 -3.16 -0.43 18.06
C TYR A 29 -2.29 -1.56 17.53
N ALA A 30 -1.16 -1.83 18.21
CA ALA A 30 -0.22 -2.86 17.80
C ALA A 30 -0.89 -4.25 17.71
N GLN A 31 -0.63 -4.94 16.61
CA GLN A 31 -1.21 -6.25 16.32
C GLN A 31 -0.17 -7.36 16.47
N ASN A 32 -0.66 -8.58 16.75
CA ASN A 32 0.13 -9.79 16.57
C ASN A 32 0.09 -10.19 15.08
N GLY A 33 1.21 -10.69 14.53
CA GLY A 33 1.32 -11.13 13.14
C GLY A 33 0.26 -12.16 12.74
N GLU A 34 -0.08 -13.09 13.61
CA GLU A 34 -1.10 -14.11 13.37
C GLU A 34 -2.48 -13.51 13.09
N ASN A 35 -2.81 -12.39 13.72
CA ASN A 35 -4.09 -11.72 13.53
C ASN A 35 -4.22 -11.05 12.15
N LEU A 36 -3.11 -10.83 11.46
CA LEU A 36 -3.06 -10.16 10.17
C LEU A 36 -2.93 -11.13 8.99
N ILE A 37 -2.70 -12.43 9.24
CA ILE A 37 -2.61 -13.42 8.17
C ILE A 37 -3.94 -13.48 7.39
N GLY A 38 -3.84 -13.36 6.07
CA GLY A 38 -5.00 -13.39 5.18
C GLY A 38 -5.92 -12.16 5.27
N LYS A 39 -5.47 -11.08 5.92
CA LYS A 39 -6.25 -9.85 6.04
C LYS A 39 -5.83 -8.79 5.02
N THR A 40 -6.77 -7.97 4.65
CA THR A 40 -6.55 -6.74 3.87
C THR A 40 -6.68 -5.55 4.78
N ILE A 41 -5.66 -4.69 4.78
CA ILE A 41 -5.65 -3.43 5.52
C ILE A 41 -5.83 -2.31 4.50
N ASN A 42 -6.88 -1.50 4.66
CA ASN A 42 -7.08 -0.33 3.84
C ASN A 42 -6.76 0.91 4.68
N ALA A 43 -5.55 1.41 4.55
CA ALA A 43 -5.04 2.55 5.30
C ALA A 43 -3.77 3.11 4.66
N ASP A 44 -3.41 4.32 5.03
CA ASP A 44 -2.11 4.89 4.69
C ASP A 44 -0.99 4.14 5.45
N LEU A 45 0.02 3.68 4.72
CA LEU A 45 1.14 2.95 5.29
C LEU A 45 1.86 3.74 6.39
N PHE A 46 2.04 5.04 6.19
CA PHE A 46 2.78 5.88 7.15
C PHE A 46 2.04 6.08 8.47
N GLU A 47 0.73 5.97 8.44
CA GLU A 47 -0.10 6.05 9.66
C GLU A 47 -0.10 4.73 10.43
N VAL A 48 -0.15 3.59 9.71
CA VAL A 48 -0.35 2.27 10.33
C VAL A 48 0.92 1.49 10.57
N ALA A 49 2.05 1.85 9.95
CA ALA A 49 3.32 1.11 10.06
C ALA A 49 3.73 0.86 11.52
N LYS A 50 3.49 1.81 12.41
CA LYS A 50 3.77 1.70 13.85
C LYS A 50 2.96 0.62 14.59
N TYR A 51 1.88 0.15 13.99
CA TYR A 51 1.01 -0.90 14.55
C TYR A 51 1.29 -2.28 13.95
N LEU A 52 2.10 -2.35 12.87
CA LEU A 52 2.45 -3.59 12.25
C LEU A 52 3.43 -4.38 13.14
N PRO A 53 3.28 -5.70 13.21
CA PRO A 53 4.17 -6.53 14.01
C PRO A 53 5.59 -6.54 13.43
N GLN A 54 6.57 -6.62 14.32
CA GLN A 54 7.97 -6.70 13.93
C GLN A 54 8.36 -8.12 13.52
N LYS A 55 9.33 -8.25 12.60
CA LYS A 55 9.97 -9.51 12.20
C LYS A 55 8.98 -10.63 11.88
N CYS A 56 7.90 -10.33 11.17
CA CYS A 56 6.85 -11.29 10.84
C CYS A 56 6.67 -11.54 9.34
N VAL A 57 7.28 -10.71 8.48
CA VAL A 57 7.12 -10.76 7.03
C VAL A 57 8.28 -11.54 6.41
N ASP A 58 7.98 -12.59 5.67
CA ASP A 58 8.94 -13.40 4.91
C ASP A 58 9.12 -12.86 3.48
N LEU A 59 8.09 -12.26 2.92
CA LEU A 59 8.09 -11.71 1.56
C LEU A 59 7.35 -10.39 1.55
N LEU A 60 8.03 -9.34 1.12
CA LEU A 60 7.45 -8.03 0.85
C LEU A 60 7.40 -7.78 -0.66
N ILE A 61 6.20 -7.55 -1.18
CA ILE A 61 6.01 -7.10 -2.56
C ILE A 61 5.45 -5.68 -2.50
N VAL A 62 6.16 -4.73 -3.08
CA VAL A 62 5.80 -3.31 -3.04
C VAL A 62 5.59 -2.77 -4.45
N VAL A 63 4.46 -2.11 -4.64
CA VAL A 63 4.15 -1.34 -5.84
C VAL A 63 3.98 0.12 -5.43
N PRO A 64 5.09 0.86 -5.24
CA PRO A 64 5.01 2.26 -4.82
C PRO A 64 4.46 3.12 -5.96
N THR A 65 3.98 4.32 -5.61
CA THR A 65 3.63 5.32 -6.61
C THR A 65 4.87 5.68 -7.42
N TYR A 66 4.79 5.56 -8.74
CA TYR A 66 5.88 5.94 -9.64
C TYR A 66 6.00 7.47 -9.72
N ASN A 67 7.22 7.96 -9.97
CA ASN A 67 7.45 9.40 -10.10
C ASN A 67 6.96 9.92 -11.47
N LEU A 68 5.67 9.75 -11.73
CA LEU A 68 5.00 10.18 -12.93
C LEU A 68 3.75 10.98 -12.58
N THR A 69 3.43 11.97 -13.42
CA THR A 69 2.14 12.66 -13.28
C THR A 69 1.01 11.75 -13.74
N LYS A 70 0.17 11.32 -12.81
CA LYS A 70 -1.01 10.48 -13.05
C LYS A 70 -2.23 11.00 -12.29
N ASN A 71 -3.38 10.88 -12.93
CA ASN A 71 -4.66 11.20 -12.33
C ASN A 71 -5.38 9.88 -12.03
N PHE A 72 -5.76 9.68 -10.78
CA PHE A 72 -6.60 8.58 -10.32
C PHE A 72 -7.88 9.18 -9.73
N ASP A 73 -8.92 9.28 -10.55
CA ASP A 73 -10.22 9.84 -10.18
C ASP A 73 -10.10 11.18 -9.42
N ASP A 74 -10.12 11.16 -8.09
CA ASP A 74 -10.07 12.35 -7.24
C ASP A 74 -8.64 12.70 -6.76
N GLU A 75 -7.64 11.86 -7.06
CA GLU A 75 -6.25 12.08 -6.65
C GLU A 75 -5.33 12.34 -7.84
N VAL A 76 -4.55 13.41 -7.76
CA VAL A 76 -3.55 13.76 -8.76
C VAL A 76 -2.16 13.56 -8.19
N PHE A 77 -1.47 12.53 -8.67
CA PHE A 77 -0.05 12.36 -8.40
C PHE A 77 0.74 13.18 -9.41
N ARG A 78 1.69 13.98 -8.91
CA ARG A 78 2.55 14.82 -9.74
C ARG A 78 3.98 14.32 -9.67
N GLU A 79 4.63 14.32 -10.81
CA GLU A 79 6.07 14.12 -10.87
C GLU A 79 6.78 15.14 -9.98
N THR A 80 7.77 14.67 -9.20
CA THR A 80 8.58 15.49 -8.29
C THR A 80 10.05 15.40 -8.70
N THR A 81 10.91 16.20 -8.09
CA THR A 81 12.36 16.10 -8.28
C THR A 81 12.88 14.75 -7.79
N GLY A 82 13.99 14.27 -8.36
CA GLY A 82 14.61 13.02 -7.96
C GLY A 82 14.91 12.93 -6.47
N ASP A 83 15.33 14.04 -5.85
CA ASP A 83 15.61 14.09 -4.41
C ASP A 83 14.34 13.89 -3.57
N VAL A 84 13.24 14.54 -3.92
CA VAL A 84 11.95 14.38 -3.22
C VAL A 84 11.43 12.96 -3.37
N TYR A 85 11.55 12.37 -4.56
CA TYR A 85 11.13 11.00 -4.79
C TYR A 85 12.00 9.98 -4.05
N ARG A 86 13.31 10.23 -3.97
CA ARG A 86 14.23 9.42 -3.16
C ARG A 86 13.84 9.45 -1.68
N ASP A 87 13.56 10.63 -1.14
CA ASP A 87 13.16 10.80 0.26
C ASP A 87 11.83 10.08 0.55
N PHE A 88 10.88 10.15 -0.37
CA PHE A 88 9.64 9.36 -0.30
C PHE A 88 9.93 7.86 -0.29
N THR A 89 10.81 7.40 -1.18
CA THR A 89 11.21 5.98 -1.26
C THR A 89 11.88 5.51 0.03
N GLU A 90 12.80 6.28 0.56
CA GLU A 90 13.46 5.98 1.84
C GLU A 90 12.45 5.90 2.99
N LYS A 91 11.47 6.80 3.01
CA LYS A 91 10.45 6.85 4.06
C LYS A 91 9.60 5.58 4.09
N TRP A 92 9.06 5.12 2.95
CA TRP A 92 8.25 3.90 2.94
C TRP A 92 9.08 2.63 3.15
N LEU A 93 10.31 2.59 2.65
CA LEU A 93 11.24 1.50 2.96
C LEU A 93 11.47 1.37 4.46
N LYS A 94 11.81 2.47 5.13
CA LYS A 94 12.00 2.49 6.58
C LYS A 94 10.74 2.05 7.34
N ALA A 95 9.56 2.45 6.88
CA ALA A 95 8.31 2.04 7.48
C ALA A 95 8.09 0.51 7.41
N CYS A 96 8.57 -0.15 6.35
CA CYS A 96 8.44 -1.60 6.18
C CYS A 96 9.55 -2.41 6.85
N LEU A 97 10.76 -1.86 7.01
CA LEU A 97 11.95 -2.61 7.44
C LEU A 97 11.76 -3.35 8.77
N SER A 98 11.11 -2.72 9.74
CA SER A 98 10.90 -3.33 11.06
C SER A 98 10.01 -4.57 11.03
N THR A 99 9.20 -4.71 9.99
CA THR A 99 8.29 -5.85 9.83
C THR A 99 8.97 -7.07 9.23
N LEU A 100 10.10 -6.88 8.55
CA LEU A 100 10.80 -7.94 7.81
C LEU A 100 11.57 -8.84 8.75
N LYS A 101 11.56 -10.14 8.47
CA LYS A 101 12.50 -11.09 9.06
C LYS A 101 13.92 -10.88 8.49
N GLU A 102 14.91 -11.43 9.13
CA GLU A 102 16.32 -11.25 8.73
C GLU A 102 16.63 -11.90 7.36
N ASP A 103 15.91 -12.94 7.01
CA ASP A 103 16.02 -13.69 5.76
C ASP A 103 14.87 -13.36 4.75
N ALA A 104 14.11 -12.30 5.01
CA ALA A 104 13.00 -11.91 4.15
C ALA A 104 13.47 -11.49 2.75
N SER A 105 12.62 -11.77 1.76
CA SER A 105 12.79 -11.30 0.39
C SER A 105 11.96 -10.05 0.11
N VAL A 106 12.51 -9.12 -0.68
CA VAL A 106 11.84 -7.88 -1.05
C VAL A 106 11.80 -7.75 -2.58
N TYR A 107 10.61 -7.55 -3.13
CA TYR A 107 10.38 -7.25 -4.54
C TYR A 107 9.74 -5.87 -4.67
N VAL A 108 10.38 -5.00 -5.41
CA VAL A 108 9.90 -3.64 -5.68
C VAL A 108 9.55 -3.53 -7.15
N CYS A 109 8.29 -3.21 -7.45
CA CYS A 109 7.84 -2.87 -8.79
C CYS A 109 8.16 -1.38 -9.02
N CYS A 110 9.09 -1.09 -9.92
CA CYS A 110 9.49 0.27 -10.28
C CYS A 110 9.60 0.40 -11.80
N ASP A 111 9.54 1.63 -12.31
CA ASP A 111 9.82 2.00 -13.71
C ASP A 111 11.26 2.50 -13.89
#